data_f60ccded24eaeb72bf11dcb1d5b39f76
#
_entry.id   f60ccded24eaeb72bf11dcb1d5b39f76
#
_cell.length_a   1.000
_cell.length_b   1.000
_cell.length_c   1.000
_cell.angle_alpha   90.00
_cell.angle_beta   90.00
_cell.angle_gamma   90.00
#
_symmetry.space_group_name_H-M   'P 1'
#
loop_
_entity.id
_entity.type
_entity.pdbx_description
1 polymer ?
#
loop_
_entity_poly.entity_id
_entity_poly.type
_entity_poly.pdbx_seq_one_letter_code
_entity_poly.pdbx_strand_id
1 'polypeptide(L)'
;GVIVVSGDTAPLPVVAEKAKGCDILLHEVEYAAGIRCREEKWQKYHREVHTLSTDLAVIAAQAQPKLLVTTHRIYHMNIQDNTRDLQAQMDVRCAAILEEIRQAGYDGKVVNGQDLDVFPV
;
A
#
# COMPACT_ATOMS: atom_id res chain seq x y z
N GLY A 1 3.47 22.40 -5.66
CA GLY A 1 3.68 20.98 -5.36
C GLY A 1 2.91 20.09 -6.32
N VAL A 2 3.36 18.86 -6.46
CA VAL A 2 2.72 17.84 -7.30
C VAL A 2 2.31 16.67 -6.42
N ILE A 3 1.02 16.34 -6.46
CA ILE A 3 0.44 15.18 -5.76
C ILE A 3 -0.11 14.24 -6.82
N VAL A 4 0.25 12.97 -6.72
CA VAL A 4 -0.27 11.91 -7.59
C VAL A 4 -1.08 10.94 -6.74
N VAL A 5 -2.28 10.63 -7.19
CA VAL A 5 -3.22 9.72 -6.51
C VAL A 5 -3.48 8.53 -7.43
N SER A 6 -3.23 7.32 -6.95
CA SER A 6 -3.41 6.12 -7.77
C SER A 6 -4.90 5.76 -7.99
N GLY A 7 -5.75 6.02 -6.98
CA GLY A 7 -7.02 5.31 -6.87
C GLY A 7 -6.80 3.81 -6.67
N ASP A 8 -7.85 3.02 -6.80
CA ASP A 8 -7.76 1.55 -6.72
C ASP A 8 -7.25 1.02 -8.06
N THR A 9 -6.13 0.32 -8.05
CA THR A 9 -5.50 -0.13 -9.29
C THR A 9 -4.57 -1.32 -9.09
N ALA A 10 -4.47 -2.16 -10.11
CA ALA A 10 -3.34 -3.05 -10.26
C ALA A 10 -2.04 -2.24 -10.41
N PRO A 11 -0.87 -2.84 -10.17
CA PRO A 11 0.39 -2.13 -10.35
C PRO A 11 0.59 -1.73 -11.81
N LEU A 12 0.64 -0.42 -12.06
CA LEU A 12 0.76 0.14 -13.42
C LEU A 12 2.04 0.96 -13.56
N PRO A 13 2.89 0.66 -14.55
CA PRO A 13 4.11 1.45 -14.82
C PRO A 13 3.84 2.94 -15.04
N VAL A 14 2.68 3.30 -15.60
CA VAL A 14 2.30 4.70 -15.83
C VAL A 14 2.21 5.50 -14.53
N VAL A 15 1.84 4.86 -13.42
CA VAL A 15 1.81 5.54 -12.11
C VAL A 15 3.22 5.96 -11.70
N ALA A 16 4.19 5.06 -11.83
CA ALA A 16 5.60 5.38 -11.54
C ALA A 16 6.11 6.51 -12.44
N GLU A 17 5.78 6.47 -13.73
CA GLU A 17 6.16 7.51 -14.69
C GLU A 17 5.59 8.88 -14.31
N LYS A 18 4.27 8.96 -14.05
CA LYS A 18 3.60 10.22 -13.72
C LYS A 18 3.96 10.75 -12.34
N ALA A 19 4.30 9.86 -11.41
CA ALA A 19 4.69 10.23 -10.06
C ALA A 19 6.19 10.56 -9.91
N LYS A 20 6.96 10.54 -10.98
CA LYS A 20 8.41 10.72 -10.91
C LYS A 20 8.78 12.05 -10.24
N GLY A 21 9.44 11.96 -9.07
CA GLY A 21 9.87 13.11 -8.28
C GLY A 21 8.76 13.97 -7.69
N CYS A 22 7.52 13.47 -7.65
CA CYS A 22 6.40 14.22 -7.06
C CYS A 22 6.60 14.47 -5.57
N ASP A 23 5.89 15.45 -5.02
CA ASP A 23 5.96 15.74 -3.58
C ASP A 23 5.29 14.64 -2.77
N ILE A 24 4.10 14.19 -3.18
CA ILE A 24 3.36 13.10 -2.54
C ILE A 24 2.84 12.13 -3.60
N LEU A 25 3.14 10.85 -3.42
CA LEU A 25 2.43 9.75 -4.07
C LEU A 25 1.48 9.13 -3.05
N LEU A 26 0.18 9.33 -3.26
CA LEU A 26 -0.87 8.68 -2.48
C LEU A 26 -1.32 7.43 -3.22
N HIS A 27 -1.05 6.25 -2.67
CA HIS A 27 -1.28 4.99 -3.37
C HIS A 27 -1.98 3.96 -2.48
N GLU A 28 -2.92 3.23 -3.07
CA GLU A 28 -3.53 2.09 -2.42
C GLU A 28 -2.50 0.99 -2.13
N VAL A 29 -2.79 0.11 -1.18
CA VAL A 29 -1.89 -0.99 -0.86
C VAL A 29 -2.62 -2.19 -0.27
N GLU A 30 -2.19 -3.37 -0.66
CA GLU A 30 -2.69 -4.64 -0.16
C GLU A 30 -1.60 -5.37 0.62
N TYR A 31 -1.97 -5.89 1.80
CA TYR A 31 -1.09 -6.69 2.64
C TYR A 31 -0.70 -8.00 1.94
N ALA A 32 0.57 -8.11 1.50
CA ALA A 32 1.03 -9.22 0.69
C ALA A 32 0.97 -10.57 1.43
N ALA A 33 1.35 -10.61 2.70
CA ALA A 33 1.25 -11.84 3.50
C ALA A 33 -0.21 -12.26 3.70
N GLY A 34 -1.13 -11.32 3.79
CA GLY A 34 -2.55 -11.60 3.98
C GLY A 34 -3.21 -12.24 2.77
N ILE A 35 -2.88 -11.79 1.55
CA ILE A 35 -3.46 -12.37 0.33
C ILE A 35 -3.06 -13.83 0.13
N ARG A 36 -1.87 -14.22 0.57
CA ARG A 36 -1.38 -15.61 0.45
C ARG A 36 -2.24 -16.62 1.21
N CYS A 37 -3.01 -16.15 2.21
CA CYS A 37 -3.93 -16.98 2.97
C CYS A 37 -5.31 -17.15 2.31
N ARG A 38 -5.56 -16.47 1.20
CA ARG A 38 -6.82 -16.54 0.46
C ARG A 38 -6.78 -17.66 -0.59
N GLU A 39 -7.96 -18.13 -0.99
CA GLU A 39 -8.09 -19.06 -2.12
C GLU A 39 -7.50 -18.44 -3.40
N GLU A 40 -6.97 -19.28 -4.28
CA GLU A 40 -6.29 -18.86 -5.50
C GLU A 40 -7.13 -17.94 -6.39
N LYS A 41 -8.43 -18.21 -6.50
CA LYS A 41 -9.36 -17.34 -7.28
C LYS A 41 -9.40 -15.91 -6.75
N TRP A 42 -9.34 -15.73 -5.42
CA TRP A 42 -9.32 -14.41 -4.79
C TRP A 42 -7.95 -13.75 -4.92
N GLN A 43 -6.87 -14.52 -4.83
CA GLN A 43 -5.53 -14.00 -5.10
C GLN A 43 -5.42 -13.46 -6.51
N LYS A 44 -5.96 -14.18 -7.50
CA LYS A 44 -5.98 -13.73 -8.90
C LYS A 44 -6.80 -12.45 -9.06
N TYR A 45 -8.01 -12.41 -8.53
CA TYR A 45 -8.87 -11.23 -8.58
C TYR A 45 -8.18 -9.99 -8.00
N HIS A 46 -7.61 -10.11 -6.80
CA HIS A 46 -6.95 -8.99 -6.14
C HIS A 46 -5.74 -8.48 -6.92
N ARG A 47 -4.96 -9.37 -7.51
CA ARG A 47 -3.81 -8.95 -8.36
C ARG A 47 -4.23 -8.18 -9.61
N GLU A 48 -5.44 -8.38 -10.09
CA GLU A 48 -5.95 -7.69 -11.29
C GLU A 48 -6.50 -6.29 -10.98
N VAL A 49 -6.81 -6.00 -9.71
CA VAL A 49 -7.51 -4.75 -9.34
C VAL A 49 -6.83 -3.96 -8.22
N HIS A 50 -5.87 -4.55 -7.53
CA HIS A 50 -5.17 -3.93 -6.39
C HIS A 50 -3.65 -4.11 -6.50
N THR A 51 -2.92 -3.37 -5.67
CA THR A 51 -1.45 -3.36 -5.66
C THR A 51 -0.92 -3.94 -4.36
N LEU A 52 -0.18 -5.03 -4.43
CA LEU A 52 0.53 -5.59 -3.27
C LEU A 52 1.60 -4.62 -2.76
N SER A 53 1.86 -4.64 -1.46
CA SER A 53 2.93 -3.87 -0.81
C SER A 53 4.28 -4.05 -1.51
N THR A 54 4.59 -5.27 -1.93
CA THR A 54 5.82 -5.59 -2.66
C THR A 54 5.88 -4.96 -4.05
N ASP A 55 4.76 -4.88 -4.76
CA ASP A 55 4.67 -4.21 -6.06
C ASP A 55 4.68 -2.69 -5.90
N LEU A 56 4.04 -2.16 -4.85
CA LEU A 56 4.09 -0.73 -4.53
C LEU A 56 5.53 -0.27 -4.26
N ALA A 57 6.33 -1.10 -3.59
CA ALA A 57 7.75 -0.80 -3.38
C ALA A 57 8.50 -0.60 -4.69
N VAL A 58 8.22 -1.40 -5.71
CA VAL A 58 8.82 -1.25 -7.05
C VAL A 58 8.37 0.05 -7.71
N ILE A 59 7.07 0.36 -7.67
CA ILE A 59 6.52 1.60 -8.22
C ILE A 59 7.16 2.82 -7.53
N ALA A 60 7.22 2.81 -6.20
CA ALA A 60 7.81 3.91 -5.42
C ALA A 60 9.31 4.06 -5.66
N ALA A 61 10.05 2.95 -5.80
CA ALA A 61 11.47 2.98 -6.12
C ALA A 61 11.74 3.60 -7.51
N GLN A 62 10.86 3.37 -8.47
CA GLN A 62 10.95 3.97 -9.80
C GLN A 62 10.51 5.44 -9.79
N ALA A 63 9.45 5.76 -9.07
CA ALA A 63 8.89 7.12 -8.99
C ALA A 63 9.75 8.07 -8.17
N GLN A 64 10.40 7.59 -7.11
CA GLN A 64 11.18 8.40 -6.17
C GLN A 64 10.38 9.62 -5.65
N PRO A 65 9.15 9.42 -5.11
CA PRO A 65 8.41 10.53 -4.51
C PRO A 65 9.13 11.05 -3.28
N LYS A 66 8.92 12.32 -2.93
CA LYS A 66 9.45 12.87 -1.66
C LYS A 66 8.79 12.21 -0.45
N LEU A 67 7.51 11.83 -0.61
CA LEU A 67 6.75 11.08 0.41
C LEU A 67 5.78 10.12 -0.28
N LEU A 68 5.84 8.85 0.12
CA LEU A 68 4.82 7.85 -0.20
C LEU A 68 3.81 7.80 0.95
N VAL A 69 2.53 8.00 0.65
CA VAL A 69 1.43 7.85 1.62
C VAL A 69 0.57 6.68 1.18
N THR A 70 0.43 5.68 2.02
CA THR A 70 -0.48 4.56 1.74
C THR A 70 -1.90 4.90 2.13
N THR A 71 -2.84 4.50 1.29
CA THR A 71 -4.29 4.66 1.50
C THR A 71 -5.02 3.39 1.11
N HIS A 72 -6.33 3.31 1.34
CA HIS A 72 -7.16 2.17 0.95
C HIS A 72 -6.45 0.84 1.24
N ARG A 73 -6.02 0.66 2.49
CA ARG A 73 -5.24 -0.52 2.91
C ARG A 73 -6.12 -1.75 3.01
N ILE A 74 -5.78 -2.80 2.27
CA ILE A 74 -6.50 -4.07 2.28
C ILE A 74 -5.73 -5.04 3.18
N TYR A 75 -6.29 -5.37 4.33
CA TYR A 75 -5.59 -6.10 5.39
C TYR A 75 -5.74 -7.61 5.33
N HIS A 76 -6.79 -8.14 4.67
CA HIS A 76 -7.14 -9.56 4.70
C HIS A 76 -7.27 -10.11 6.13
N MET A 77 -7.96 -9.38 6.98
CA MET A 77 -8.19 -9.85 8.35
C MET A 77 -9.08 -11.08 8.38
N ASN A 78 -8.78 -12.01 9.27
CA ASN A 78 -9.66 -13.13 9.55
C ASN A 78 -10.68 -12.74 10.62
N ILE A 79 -11.88 -12.38 10.17
CA ILE A 79 -12.96 -11.95 11.06
C ILE A 79 -13.46 -13.09 11.97
N GLN A 80 -13.22 -14.35 11.59
CA GLN A 80 -13.70 -15.52 12.34
C GLN A 80 -12.82 -15.84 13.56
N ASP A 81 -11.55 -15.48 13.54
CA ASP A 81 -10.60 -15.91 14.57
C ASP A 81 -10.63 -15.06 15.83
N ASN A 82 -10.94 -13.78 15.76
CA ASN A 82 -11.11 -12.94 16.94
C ASN A 82 -11.76 -11.60 16.62
N THR A 83 -13.05 -11.50 16.83
CA THR A 83 -13.81 -10.26 16.59
C THR A 83 -13.57 -9.18 17.66
N ARG A 84 -12.87 -9.50 18.75
CA ARG A 84 -12.75 -8.61 19.92
C ARG A 84 -11.66 -7.55 19.77
N ASP A 85 -10.71 -7.73 18.81
CA ASP A 85 -9.55 -6.85 18.70
C ASP A 85 -9.18 -6.55 17.26
N LEU A 86 -10.17 -6.09 16.48
CA LEU A 86 -9.95 -5.69 15.08
C LEU A 86 -8.95 -4.55 14.96
N GLN A 87 -8.97 -3.60 15.90
CA GLN A 87 -8.05 -2.48 15.87
C GLN A 87 -6.59 -2.93 16.05
N ALA A 88 -6.33 -3.82 17.01
CA ALA A 88 -4.98 -4.36 17.20
C ALA A 88 -4.50 -5.15 15.98
N GLN A 89 -5.38 -5.93 15.35
CA GLN A 89 -5.04 -6.62 14.10
C GLN A 89 -4.71 -5.63 12.98
N MET A 90 -5.48 -4.55 12.84
CA MET A 90 -5.21 -3.50 11.86
C MET A 90 -3.87 -2.82 12.13
N ASP A 91 -3.57 -2.49 13.38
CA ASP A 91 -2.31 -1.86 13.77
C ASP A 91 -1.09 -2.74 13.43
N VAL A 92 -1.18 -4.03 13.71
CA VAL A 92 -0.13 -5.01 13.36
C VAL A 92 0.05 -5.08 11.84
N ARG A 93 -1.03 -5.13 11.08
CA ARG A 93 -0.96 -5.20 9.62
C ARG A 93 -0.50 -3.90 8.98
N CYS A 94 -0.85 -2.75 9.55
CA CYS A 94 -0.30 -1.45 9.13
C CYS A 94 1.23 -1.43 9.24
N ALA A 95 1.76 -1.86 10.37
CA ALA A 95 3.21 -1.96 10.57
C ALA A 95 3.84 -2.98 9.62
N ALA A 96 3.18 -4.13 9.42
CA ALA A 96 3.65 -5.18 8.51
C ALA A 96 3.69 -4.71 7.05
N ILE A 97 2.71 -3.94 6.58
CA ILE A 97 2.70 -3.35 5.23
C ILE A 97 3.94 -2.46 5.03
N LEU A 98 4.26 -1.59 5.97
CA LEU A 98 5.46 -0.74 5.88
C LEU A 98 6.73 -1.59 5.83
N GLU A 99 6.80 -2.64 6.62
CA GLU A 99 7.95 -3.56 6.62
C GLU A 99 8.06 -4.32 5.29
N GLU A 100 6.94 -4.79 4.72
CA GLU A 100 6.94 -5.43 3.41
C GLU A 100 7.47 -4.49 2.32
N ILE A 101 7.08 -3.21 2.35
CA ILE A 101 7.57 -2.19 1.41
C ILE A 101 9.09 -2.01 1.58
N ARG A 102 9.59 -1.94 2.81
CA ARG A 102 11.03 -1.83 3.10
C ARG A 102 11.81 -3.04 2.62
N GLN A 103 11.35 -4.23 2.95
CA GLN A 103 12.01 -5.49 2.56
C GLN A 103 12.01 -5.70 1.05
N ALA A 104 11.01 -5.18 0.34
CA ALA A 104 10.95 -5.23 -1.11
C ALA A 104 11.86 -4.20 -1.80
N GLY A 105 12.60 -3.37 -1.05
CA GLY A 105 13.68 -2.54 -1.56
C GLY A 105 13.39 -1.04 -1.66
N TYR A 106 12.23 -0.56 -1.19
CA TYR A 106 11.97 0.89 -1.13
C TYR A 106 12.43 1.46 0.19
N ASP A 107 13.43 2.35 0.16
CA ASP A 107 14.05 2.99 1.32
C ASP A 107 13.65 4.46 1.51
N GLY A 108 12.79 5.00 0.64
CA GLY A 108 12.27 6.36 0.73
C GLY A 108 11.32 6.57 1.92
N LYS A 109 10.86 7.79 2.09
CA LYS A 109 9.89 8.12 3.14
C LYS A 109 8.53 7.51 2.81
N VAL A 110 7.99 6.75 3.74
CA VAL A 110 6.66 6.15 3.63
C VAL A 110 5.89 6.23 4.94
N VAL A 111 4.61 6.56 4.86
CA VAL A 111 3.69 6.59 6.01
C VAL A 111 2.36 5.95 5.63
N ASN A 112 1.69 5.33 6.60
CA ASN A 112 0.29 4.95 6.47
C ASN A 112 -0.58 6.18 6.75
N GLY A 113 -1.26 6.70 5.73
CA GLY A 113 -2.17 7.83 5.90
C GLY A 113 -3.37 7.48 6.79
N GLN A 114 -3.77 8.41 7.62
CA GLN A 114 -4.97 8.34 8.46
C GLN A 114 -5.96 9.39 7.99
N ASP A 115 -7.24 9.19 8.28
CA ASP A 115 -8.25 10.20 7.99
C ASP A 115 -7.89 11.52 8.70
N LEU A 116 -8.00 12.61 7.98
CA LEU A 116 -7.70 13.97 8.44
C LEU A 116 -6.21 14.27 8.67
N ASP A 117 -5.30 13.38 8.29
CA ASP A 117 -3.87 13.70 8.28
C ASP A 117 -3.59 14.86 7.32
N VAL A 118 -2.65 15.72 7.70
CA VAL A 118 -2.20 16.86 6.89
C VAL A 118 -0.73 16.69 6.57
N PHE A 119 -0.40 16.68 5.28
CA PHE A 119 0.96 16.60 4.80
C PHE A 119 1.37 17.88 4.09
N PRO A 120 2.43 18.57 4.53
CA PRO A 120 2.93 19.75 3.83
C PRO A 120 3.57 19.39 2.49
N VAL A 121 3.35 20.20 1.51
CA VAL A 121 3.96 20.08 0.17
C VAL A 121 4.81 21.28 -0.19
#